data_03237e76f2f2966841b7ac1000de32fe
#
_entry.id   03237e76f2f2966841b7ac1000de32fe
#
_cell.length_a   1.000
_cell.length_b   1.000
_cell.length_c   1.000
_cell.angle_alpha   90.00
_cell.angle_beta   90.00
_cell.angle_gamma   90.00
#
_symmetry.space_group_name_H-M   'P 1'
#
loop_
_entity.id
_entity.type
_entity.pdbx_description
1 polymer ?
#
loop_
_entity_poly.entity_id
_entity_poly.type
_entity_poly.pdbx_seq_one_letter_code
_entity_poly.pdbx_strand_id
1 'polypeptide(L)'
;GTQAGWLGKSVLEGGYEGRGAAVNWQPLANQFYYQTKFNATDYTNISVKAAMLFNYNAYSRQLCEYSLDGITFTGIGVFDLVTAKQYYEGTFTLPAAANNQATVYIRWIPDYTSAIVGATSANDGTTLSGIYVYGTKSVLNDGTAPVLVGSVPANNAAGASATGKVVLTFDERIKIA
;
A
#
# COMPACT_ATOMS: atom_id res chain seq x y z
N GLY A 1 0.70 6.00 21.42
CA GLY A 1 0.71 4.55 21.27
C GLY A 1 2.10 4.03 20.97
N THR A 2 2.44 2.84 21.47
CA THR A 2 3.72 2.21 21.19
C THR A 2 3.62 1.53 19.84
N GLN A 3 4.39 1.98 18.87
CA GLN A 3 4.50 1.30 17.57
C GLN A 3 5.17 -0.05 17.78
N ALA A 4 4.52 -1.13 17.40
CA ALA A 4 5.21 -2.42 17.32
C ALA A 4 6.34 -2.26 16.29
N GLY A 5 7.58 -2.49 16.75
CA GLY A 5 8.78 -2.14 16.01
C GLY A 5 8.98 -2.96 14.74
N TRP A 6 8.32 -2.55 13.68
CA TRP A 6 8.56 -3.07 12.34
C TRP A 6 8.78 -1.91 11.37
N LEU A 7 9.95 -1.89 10.76
CA LEU A 7 10.32 -0.94 9.74
C LEU A 7 10.26 -1.65 8.38
N GLY A 8 9.08 -1.78 7.82
CA GLY A 8 8.90 -2.24 6.45
C GLY A 8 9.14 -1.12 5.45
N LYS A 9 9.82 -1.45 4.36
CA LYS A 9 9.97 -0.56 3.22
C LYS A 9 8.77 -0.77 2.29
N SER A 10 7.88 0.20 2.20
CA SER A 10 6.77 0.14 1.25
C SER A 10 7.22 0.61 -0.13
N VAL A 11 6.97 -0.17 -1.15
CA VAL A 11 7.24 0.17 -2.55
C VAL A 11 5.94 -0.03 -3.31
N LEU A 12 5.55 0.94 -4.12
CA LEU A 12 4.35 0.83 -4.97
C LEU A 12 4.53 -0.16 -6.14
N GLU A 13 5.76 -0.53 -6.43
CA GLU A 13 6.09 -1.57 -7.40
C GLU A 13 6.98 -2.61 -6.70
N GLY A 14 6.46 -3.78 -6.49
CA GLY A 14 7.13 -4.87 -5.79
C GLY A 14 6.65 -5.05 -4.35
N GLY A 15 6.42 -6.27 -3.97
CA GLY A 15 6.03 -6.64 -2.62
C GLY A 15 7.21 -6.57 -1.67
N TYR A 16 6.94 -6.25 -0.43
CA TYR A 16 7.88 -6.42 0.66
C TYR A 16 7.45 -7.60 1.53
N GLU A 17 8.30 -8.61 1.63
CA GLU A 17 8.11 -9.69 2.57
C GLU A 17 8.82 -9.34 3.89
N GLY A 18 8.08 -8.79 4.83
CA GLY A 18 8.52 -8.59 6.19
C GLY A 18 7.53 -9.21 7.17
N ARG A 19 8.00 -9.66 8.31
CA ARG A 19 7.15 -10.14 9.39
C ARG A 19 7.30 -9.20 10.56
N GLY A 20 6.20 -8.57 10.96
CA GLY A 20 6.08 -7.89 12.23
C GLY A 20 5.34 -8.78 13.20
N ALA A 21 5.91 -9.06 14.37
CA ALA A 21 5.23 -9.74 15.45
C ALA A 21 5.02 -8.77 16.60
N ALA A 22 3.81 -8.70 17.11
CA ALA A 22 3.53 -8.05 18.37
C ALA A 22 3.12 -9.09 19.38
N VAL A 23 3.80 -9.11 20.48
CA VAL A 23 3.52 -9.97 21.65
C VAL A 23 2.87 -9.15 22.74
N ASN A 24 2.06 -9.78 23.60
CA ASN A 24 1.37 -9.14 24.73
C ASN A 24 0.40 -8.03 24.31
N TRP A 25 -0.41 -8.27 23.29
CA TRP A 25 -1.45 -7.33 22.83
C TRP A 25 -2.64 -7.19 23.78
N GLN A 26 -2.58 -7.87 24.89
CA GLN A 26 -3.61 -7.85 25.94
C GLN A 26 -3.45 -6.62 26.84
N PRO A 27 -4.46 -6.11 27.33
CA PRO A 27 -5.68 -5.45 26.95
C PRO A 27 -5.57 -3.91 26.95
N LEU A 28 -4.50 -3.39 26.41
CA LEU A 28 -4.24 -1.95 26.44
C LEU A 28 -4.84 -1.30 25.20
N ALA A 29 -6.11 -0.98 25.28
CA ALA A 29 -6.86 -0.32 24.21
C ALA A 29 -6.06 0.82 23.57
N ASN A 30 -5.97 0.83 22.24
CA ASN A 30 -5.30 1.85 21.43
C ASN A 30 -3.77 2.01 21.62
N GLN A 31 -3.09 1.04 22.21
CA GLN A 31 -1.64 1.16 22.46
C GLN A 31 -0.79 0.43 21.42
N PHE A 32 -1.32 -0.62 20.77
CA PHE A 32 -0.56 -1.40 19.82
C PHE A 32 -1.22 -1.37 18.45
N TYR A 33 -0.43 -1.12 17.42
CA TYR A 33 -0.83 -1.17 16.02
C TYR A 33 0.38 -1.42 15.13
N TYR A 34 0.13 -2.00 13.96
CA TYR A 34 1.08 -1.98 12.87
C TYR A 34 0.80 -0.76 12.02
N GLN A 35 1.83 -0.04 11.61
CA GLN A 35 1.67 1.11 10.74
C GLN A 35 2.77 1.15 9.69
N THR A 36 2.38 1.50 8.47
CA THR A 36 3.31 1.84 7.39
C THR A 36 2.84 3.12 6.71
N LYS A 37 3.70 3.67 5.87
CA LYS A 37 3.37 4.79 4.99
C LYS A 37 4.04 4.62 3.64
N PHE A 38 3.43 5.18 2.61
CA PHE A 38 3.96 5.18 1.25
C PHE A 38 3.63 6.48 0.52
N ASN A 39 4.30 6.70 -0.60
CA ASN A 39 4.02 7.81 -1.51
C ASN A 39 3.13 7.31 -2.64
N ALA A 40 2.01 7.99 -2.86
CA ALA A 40 1.03 7.70 -3.89
C ALA A 40 0.99 8.79 -4.99
N THR A 41 1.99 9.67 -5.05
CA THR A 41 2.09 10.67 -6.11
C THR A 41 2.04 9.99 -7.48
N ASP A 42 1.21 10.50 -8.36
CA ASP A 42 0.93 9.96 -9.71
C ASP A 42 0.22 8.61 -9.73
N TYR A 43 -0.33 8.14 -8.61
CA TYR A 43 -1.10 6.90 -8.56
C TYR A 43 -2.56 7.14 -8.18
N THR A 44 -3.44 6.34 -8.79
CA THR A 44 -4.88 6.26 -8.52
C THR A 44 -5.29 4.80 -8.29
N ASN A 45 -6.54 4.57 -7.88
CA ASN A 45 -7.08 3.22 -7.65
C ASN A 45 -6.19 2.40 -6.70
N ILE A 46 -5.83 3.02 -5.58
CA ILE A 46 -4.88 2.44 -4.64
C ILE A 46 -5.55 1.34 -3.83
N SER A 47 -4.87 0.23 -3.66
CA SER A 47 -5.25 -0.85 -2.74
C SER A 47 -4.05 -1.38 -1.98
N VAL A 48 -4.32 -1.91 -0.79
CA VAL A 48 -3.31 -2.55 0.06
C VAL A 48 -3.71 -3.99 0.30
N LYS A 49 -2.84 -4.93 -0.03
CA LYS A 49 -2.96 -6.34 0.33
C LYS A 49 -2.05 -6.63 1.52
N ALA A 50 -2.54 -7.40 2.47
CA ALA A 50 -1.74 -7.90 3.59
C ALA A 50 -2.26 -9.26 4.05
N ALA A 51 -1.44 -9.96 4.83
CA ALA A 51 -1.82 -11.20 5.50
C ALA A 51 -1.60 -11.06 7.01
N MET A 52 -2.54 -11.56 7.80
CA MET A 52 -2.46 -11.55 9.25
C MET A 52 -2.78 -12.92 9.82
N LEU A 53 -2.08 -13.30 10.88
CA LEU A 53 -2.41 -14.45 11.71
C LEU A 53 -2.33 -14.08 13.18
N PHE A 54 -2.96 -14.89 14.03
CA PHE A 54 -2.70 -14.89 15.47
C PHE A 54 -2.18 -16.25 15.92
N ASN A 55 -1.36 -16.28 16.96
CA ASN A 55 -0.76 -17.51 17.43
C ASN A 55 -1.63 -18.23 18.45
N TYR A 56 -2.08 -17.53 19.50
CA TYR A 56 -2.82 -18.13 20.61
C TYR A 56 -4.06 -17.33 20.98
N ASN A 57 -3.91 -16.04 21.15
CA ASN A 57 -4.97 -15.16 21.65
C ASN A 57 -4.92 -13.82 20.94
N ALA A 58 -6.05 -13.38 20.41
CA ALA A 58 -6.17 -12.09 19.75
C ALA A 58 -7.62 -11.62 19.76
N TYR A 59 -7.85 -10.33 19.61
CA TYR A 59 -9.14 -9.82 19.23
C TYR A 59 -9.52 -10.40 17.85
N SER A 60 -10.74 -10.93 17.75
CA SER A 60 -11.20 -11.62 16.54
C SER A 60 -11.26 -10.71 15.31
N ARG A 61 -11.31 -9.40 15.51
CA ARG A 61 -11.29 -8.42 14.43
C ARG A 61 -10.10 -7.50 14.55
N GLN A 62 -9.46 -7.28 13.40
CA GLN A 62 -8.36 -6.31 13.26
C GLN A 62 -8.76 -5.31 12.19
N LEU A 63 -8.89 -4.05 12.59
CA LEU A 63 -9.28 -2.97 11.68
C LEU A 63 -8.10 -2.60 10.79
N CYS A 64 -8.35 -2.42 9.49
CA CYS A 64 -7.45 -1.77 8.57
C CYS A 64 -7.95 -0.35 8.34
N GLU A 65 -7.08 0.63 8.55
CA GLU A 65 -7.42 2.04 8.48
C GLU A 65 -6.38 2.80 7.65
N TYR A 66 -6.80 3.89 7.02
CA TYR A 66 -5.89 4.81 6.33
C TYR A 66 -5.94 6.21 6.93
N SER A 67 -4.89 6.98 6.67
CA SER A 67 -4.83 8.39 7.05
C SER A 67 -3.95 9.16 6.07
N LEU A 68 -4.21 10.45 5.89
CA LEU A 68 -3.40 11.38 5.09
C LEU A 68 -2.51 12.26 5.97
N ASP A 69 -2.84 12.42 7.23
CA ASP A 69 -2.13 13.26 8.21
C ASP A 69 -1.36 12.46 9.27
N GLY A 70 -1.59 11.14 9.35
CA GLY A 70 -1.01 10.25 10.35
C GLY A 70 -1.62 10.38 11.74
N ILE A 71 -2.69 11.16 11.88
CA ILE A 71 -3.37 11.47 13.14
C ILE A 71 -4.80 10.96 13.12
N THR A 72 -5.56 11.35 12.10
CA THR A 72 -6.96 10.98 11.91
C THR A 72 -7.05 9.77 11.00
N PHE A 73 -7.53 8.65 11.53
CA PHE A 73 -7.64 7.39 10.79
C PHE A 73 -9.08 7.04 10.48
N THR A 74 -9.31 6.52 9.27
CA THR A 74 -10.61 6.08 8.77
C THR A 74 -10.51 4.61 8.36
N GLY A 75 -11.47 3.79 8.80
CA GLY A 75 -11.53 2.37 8.48
C GLY A 75 -11.76 2.12 6.98
N ILE A 76 -11.02 1.15 6.42
CA ILE A 76 -11.15 0.69 5.03
C ILE A 76 -11.44 -0.80 4.94
N GLY A 77 -11.41 -1.52 6.05
CA GLY A 77 -11.76 -2.94 6.12
C GLY A 77 -11.31 -3.61 7.40
N VAL A 78 -11.52 -4.91 7.48
CA VAL A 78 -11.21 -5.71 8.65
C VAL A 78 -10.61 -7.05 8.26
N PHE A 79 -9.80 -7.62 9.13
CA PHE A 79 -9.51 -9.05 9.18
C PHE A 79 -10.39 -9.68 10.25
N ASP A 80 -11.12 -10.73 9.91
CA ASP A 80 -11.83 -11.59 10.86
C ASP A 80 -10.97 -12.82 11.13
N LEU A 81 -10.40 -12.90 12.32
CA LEU A 81 -9.48 -13.96 12.75
C LEU A 81 -10.28 -15.02 13.49
N VAL A 82 -10.38 -16.21 12.94
CA VAL A 82 -11.20 -17.31 13.50
C VAL A 82 -10.35 -18.44 14.05
N THR A 83 -9.30 -18.84 13.32
CA THR A 83 -8.46 -20.00 13.65
C THR A 83 -7.02 -19.57 13.91
N ALA A 84 -6.47 -19.97 15.05
CA ALA A 84 -5.06 -19.72 15.38
C ALA A 84 -4.11 -20.37 14.39
N LYS A 85 -2.96 -19.74 14.15
CA LYS A 85 -1.88 -20.23 13.26
C LYS A 85 -2.29 -20.34 11.78
N GLN A 86 -3.38 -19.72 11.39
CA GLN A 86 -3.81 -19.60 10.01
C GLN A 86 -3.63 -18.15 9.53
N TYR A 87 -3.10 -17.98 8.33
CA TYR A 87 -3.05 -16.66 7.67
C TYR A 87 -4.38 -16.33 7.03
N TYR A 88 -4.82 -15.11 7.27
CA TYR A 88 -5.97 -14.49 6.65
C TYR A 88 -5.47 -13.38 5.74
N GLU A 89 -5.69 -13.51 4.44
CA GLU A 89 -5.35 -12.48 3.47
C GLU A 89 -6.50 -11.51 3.27
N GLY A 90 -6.18 -10.23 3.15
CA GLY A 90 -7.14 -9.18 2.84
C GLY A 90 -6.58 -8.20 1.82
N THR A 91 -7.45 -7.70 0.95
CA THR A 91 -7.16 -6.59 0.04
C THR A 91 -8.13 -5.46 0.35
N PHE A 92 -7.60 -4.30 0.67
CA PHE A 92 -8.33 -3.13 1.12
C PHE A 92 -8.17 -2.01 0.10
N THR A 93 -9.28 -1.58 -0.51
CA THR A 93 -9.28 -0.47 -1.47
C THR A 93 -9.34 0.85 -0.71
N LEU A 94 -8.45 1.76 -1.04
CA LEU A 94 -8.44 3.10 -0.47
C LEU A 94 -9.44 4.01 -1.19
N PRO A 95 -10.05 4.97 -0.49
CA PRO A 95 -10.90 5.96 -1.13
C PRO A 95 -10.09 6.89 -2.05
N ALA A 96 -10.79 7.54 -2.99
CA ALA A 96 -10.19 8.43 -3.96
C ALA A 96 -9.37 9.59 -3.34
N ALA A 97 -9.66 9.95 -2.09
CA ALA A 97 -8.89 10.92 -1.34
C ALA A 97 -7.41 10.54 -1.16
N ALA A 98 -7.08 9.24 -1.23
CA ALA A 98 -5.71 8.75 -1.14
C ALA A 98 -4.95 8.84 -2.47
N ASN A 99 -5.64 9.12 -3.59
CA ASN A 99 -5.00 9.26 -4.90
C ASN A 99 -4.09 10.47 -4.94
N ASN A 100 -2.95 10.33 -5.61
CA ASN A 100 -1.99 11.42 -5.84
C ASN A 100 -1.52 12.12 -4.55
N GLN A 101 -1.45 11.41 -3.43
CA GLN A 101 -0.98 11.96 -2.17
C GLN A 101 0.51 11.67 -1.96
N ALA A 102 1.26 12.69 -1.50
CA ALA A 102 2.68 12.51 -1.21
C ALA A 102 2.92 11.55 -0.04
N THR A 103 1.95 11.41 0.85
CA THR A 103 2.02 10.47 1.97
C THR A 103 0.65 9.91 2.28
N VAL A 104 0.57 8.59 2.35
CA VAL A 104 -0.59 7.83 2.82
C VAL A 104 -0.12 6.89 3.91
N TYR A 105 -0.80 6.89 5.03
CA TYR A 105 -0.57 5.98 6.15
C TYR A 105 -1.59 4.86 6.10
N ILE A 106 -1.16 3.65 6.42
CA ILE A 106 -2.01 2.49 6.67
C ILE A 106 -1.71 1.97 8.07
N ARG A 107 -2.76 1.67 8.82
CA ARG A 107 -2.67 1.13 10.17
C ARG A 107 -3.55 -0.11 10.30
N TRP A 108 -3.03 -1.13 11.00
CA TRP A 108 -3.81 -2.29 11.46
C TRP A 108 -3.83 -2.26 12.98
N ILE A 109 -5.04 -2.22 13.53
CA ILE A 109 -5.27 -2.09 14.97
C ILE A 109 -6.34 -3.08 15.42
N PRO A 110 -6.21 -3.72 16.60
CA PRO A 110 -7.26 -4.57 17.13
C PRO A 110 -8.58 -3.80 17.31
N ASP A 111 -9.69 -4.42 16.93
CA ASP A 111 -11.01 -3.97 17.36
C ASP A 111 -11.25 -4.46 18.79
N TYR A 112 -10.98 -3.60 19.74
CA TYR A 112 -11.10 -3.91 21.17
C TYR A 112 -12.53 -4.17 21.64
N THR A 113 -13.52 -3.98 20.77
CA THR A 113 -14.93 -4.33 21.04
C THR A 113 -15.27 -5.74 20.57
N SER A 114 -14.39 -6.37 19.79
CA SER A 114 -14.58 -7.73 19.30
C SER A 114 -14.23 -8.78 20.37
N ALA A 115 -14.72 -10.00 20.17
CA ALA A 115 -14.39 -11.11 21.05
C ALA A 115 -12.91 -11.45 20.99
N ILE A 116 -12.35 -11.97 22.07
CA ILE A 116 -11.04 -12.57 22.08
C ILE A 116 -11.17 -14.03 21.66
N VAL A 117 -10.34 -14.46 20.70
CA VAL A 117 -10.31 -15.82 20.16
C VAL A 117 -8.98 -16.49 20.44
N GLY A 118 -9.00 -17.83 20.52
CA GLY A 118 -7.84 -18.65 20.85
C GLY A 118 -7.70 -18.94 22.34
N ALA A 119 -6.62 -19.60 22.71
CA ALA A 119 -6.31 -19.95 24.09
C ALA A 119 -5.29 -18.95 24.67
N THR A 120 -5.49 -18.56 25.92
CA THR A 120 -4.56 -17.69 26.63
C THR A 120 -3.17 -18.27 26.73
N SER A 121 -2.16 -17.50 26.37
CA SER A 121 -0.75 -17.87 26.46
C SER A 121 0.10 -16.62 26.73
N ALA A 122 1.25 -16.83 27.33
CA ALA A 122 2.23 -15.75 27.53
C ALA A 122 2.81 -15.18 26.21
N ASN A 123 2.58 -15.88 25.08
CA ASN A 123 3.04 -15.47 23.74
C ASN A 123 1.89 -15.02 22.85
N ASP A 124 0.88 -14.41 23.43
CA ASP A 124 -0.28 -13.88 22.72
C ASP A 124 0.14 -12.79 21.74
N GLY A 125 -0.43 -12.80 20.55
CA GLY A 125 -0.17 -11.76 19.58
C GLY A 125 -0.58 -12.10 18.16
N THR A 126 -0.48 -11.09 17.33
CA THR A 126 -0.70 -11.18 15.89
C THR A 126 0.62 -11.04 15.14
N THR A 127 0.66 -11.56 13.95
CA THR A 127 1.75 -11.36 12.98
C THR A 127 1.15 -10.79 11.72
N LEU A 128 1.68 -9.66 11.27
CA LEU A 128 1.35 -9.06 9.98
C LEU A 128 2.48 -9.34 9.00
N SER A 129 2.14 -9.76 7.78
CA SER A 129 3.13 -10.09 6.74
C SER A 129 2.59 -9.79 5.34
N GLY A 130 3.47 -9.81 4.35
CA GLY A 130 3.13 -9.70 2.94
C GLY A 130 2.37 -8.41 2.61
N ILE A 131 2.86 -7.25 3.05
CA ILE A 131 2.23 -5.97 2.74
C ILE A 131 2.61 -5.56 1.33
N TYR A 132 1.60 -5.45 0.46
CA TYR A 132 1.74 -5.00 -0.92
C TYR A 132 0.82 -3.81 -1.15
N VAL A 133 1.34 -2.79 -1.82
CA VAL A 133 0.56 -1.62 -2.24
C VAL A 133 0.48 -1.62 -3.75
N TYR A 134 -0.72 -1.56 -4.28
CA TYR A 134 -1.01 -1.49 -5.70
C TYR A 134 -1.66 -0.16 -6.03
N GLY A 135 -1.43 0.30 -7.25
CA GLY A 135 -2.07 1.49 -7.77
C GLY A 135 -1.92 1.56 -9.28
N THR A 136 -2.81 2.29 -9.92
CA THR A 136 -2.71 2.62 -11.34
C THR A 136 -1.93 3.91 -11.47
N LYS A 137 -0.79 3.86 -12.15
CA LYS A 137 -0.03 5.07 -12.42
C LYS A 137 -0.85 5.99 -13.33
N SER A 138 -1.11 7.19 -12.87
CA SER A 138 -1.73 8.22 -13.69
C SER A 138 -0.80 8.53 -14.86
N VAL A 139 -1.30 8.39 -16.07
CA VAL A 139 -0.66 9.09 -17.19
C VAL A 139 -0.93 10.56 -16.89
N LEU A 140 0.11 11.35 -16.77
CA LEU A 140 -0.05 12.80 -16.59
C LEU A 140 -0.87 13.29 -17.77
N ASN A 141 -2.17 13.47 -17.55
CA ASN A 141 -3.02 14.23 -18.43
C ASN A 141 -3.16 15.60 -17.78
N ASP A 142 -2.12 16.40 -17.93
CA ASP A 142 -2.09 17.77 -17.40
C ASP A 142 -2.98 18.71 -18.21
N GLY A 143 -3.69 18.16 -19.20
CA GLY A 143 -4.53 18.92 -20.13
C GLY A 143 -3.73 19.56 -21.26
N THR A 144 -2.42 19.38 -21.29
CA THR A 144 -1.52 19.88 -22.34
C THR A 144 -1.25 18.74 -23.33
N ALA A 145 -1.32 19.01 -24.60
CA ALA A 145 -0.97 18.00 -25.60
C ALA A 145 0.55 17.78 -25.65
N PRO A 146 1.02 16.51 -25.76
CA PRO A 146 2.44 16.23 -25.89
C PRO A 146 3.10 17.03 -27.02
N VAL A 147 4.21 17.65 -26.74
CA VAL A 147 4.98 18.42 -27.72
C VAL A 147 6.17 17.59 -28.20
N LEU A 148 6.33 17.47 -29.51
CA LEU A 148 7.50 16.85 -30.10
C LEU A 148 8.72 17.76 -29.90
N VAL A 149 9.65 17.32 -29.05
CA VAL A 149 10.88 18.08 -28.71
C VAL A 149 12.11 17.62 -29.48
N GLY A 150 12.03 16.49 -30.17
CA GLY A 150 13.14 16.02 -31.00
C GLY A 150 12.80 14.84 -31.90
N SER A 151 13.58 14.65 -32.95
CA SER A 151 13.51 13.48 -33.81
C SER A 151 14.88 13.04 -34.27
N VAL A 152 15.05 11.73 -34.49
CA VAL A 152 16.24 11.17 -35.15
C VAL A 152 15.75 10.28 -36.29
N PRO A 153 16.09 10.57 -37.56
CA PRO A 153 16.83 11.75 -38.04
C PRO A 153 16.15 13.08 -37.68
N ALA A 154 16.93 14.15 -37.60
CA ALA A 154 16.42 15.49 -37.38
C ALA A 154 15.43 15.89 -38.50
N ASN A 155 14.45 16.75 -38.18
CA ASN A 155 13.55 17.27 -39.20
C ASN A 155 14.35 17.92 -40.34
N ASN A 156 14.01 17.59 -41.59
CA ASN A 156 14.71 18.03 -42.80
C ASN A 156 16.18 17.52 -42.94
N ALA A 157 16.57 16.46 -42.24
CA ALA A 157 17.92 15.88 -42.39
C ALA A 157 18.13 15.36 -43.82
N ALA A 158 19.17 15.89 -44.50
CA ALA A 158 19.56 15.38 -45.80
C ALA A 158 20.22 13.99 -45.66
N GLY A 159 19.89 13.08 -46.57
CA GLY A 159 20.52 11.73 -46.60
C GLY A 159 19.98 10.78 -45.55
N ALA A 160 18.82 11.03 -44.93
CA ALA A 160 18.18 10.09 -44.06
C ALA A 160 17.80 8.79 -44.80
N SER A 161 18.16 7.63 -44.25
CA SER A 161 17.89 6.32 -44.87
C SER A 161 16.37 6.07 -44.87
N ALA A 162 15.83 5.68 -46.04
CA ALA A 162 14.42 5.31 -46.18
C ALA A 162 14.03 4.06 -45.36
N THR A 163 15.01 3.25 -44.94
CA THR A 163 14.82 2.05 -44.11
C THR A 163 15.30 2.25 -42.68
N GLY A 164 15.69 3.46 -42.34
CA GLY A 164 16.15 3.83 -41.00
C GLY A 164 15.03 3.89 -39.96
N LYS A 165 15.41 3.66 -38.72
CA LYS A 165 14.50 3.82 -37.58
C LYS A 165 14.26 5.32 -37.32
N VAL A 166 13.00 5.71 -37.15
CA VAL A 166 12.64 7.07 -36.70
C VAL A 166 12.39 7.02 -35.20
N VAL A 167 13.06 7.87 -34.45
CA VAL A 167 12.84 8.07 -33.02
C VAL A 167 12.26 9.45 -32.83
N LEU A 168 11.11 9.51 -32.17
CA LEU A 168 10.44 10.76 -31.78
C LEU A 168 10.56 10.90 -30.27
N THR A 169 10.99 12.08 -29.83
CA THR A 169 11.07 12.42 -28.40
C THR A 169 10.03 13.49 -28.08
N PHE A 170 9.18 13.21 -27.11
CA PHE A 170 8.18 14.14 -26.60
C PHE A 170 8.61 14.65 -25.23
N ASP A 171 8.10 15.80 -24.83
CA ASP A 171 8.31 16.41 -23.51
C ASP A 171 7.62 15.64 -22.38
N GLU A 172 6.66 14.78 -22.73
CA GLU A 172 5.95 13.93 -21.78
C GLU A 172 5.72 12.51 -22.34
N ARG A 173 5.22 11.60 -21.51
CA ARG A 173 4.84 10.25 -21.94
C ARG A 173 3.57 10.29 -22.79
N ILE A 174 3.63 9.69 -23.97
CA ILE A 174 2.47 9.48 -24.84
C ILE A 174 1.89 8.08 -24.68
N LYS A 175 0.58 7.97 -24.82
CA LYS A 175 -0.13 6.69 -24.94
C LYS A 175 -0.46 6.49 -26.42
N ILE A 176 0.01 5.39 -26.99
CA ILE A 176 -0.41 4.94 -28.31
C ILE A 176 -1.76 4.24 -28.15
N ALA A 177 -2.79 4.73 -28.84
CA ALA A 177 -4.12 4.17 -28.82
C ALA A 177 -4.19 2.87 -29.64
#